data_9da0b78597762e4367ef05096bee6972
#
_entry.id   9da0b78597762e4367ef05096bee6972
#
_cell.length_a   1.000
_cell.length_b   1.000
_cell.length_c   1.000
_cell.angle_alpha   90.00
_cell.angle_beta   90.00
_cell.angle_gamma   90.00
#
_symmetry.space_group_name_H-M   'P 1'
#
loop_
_entity.id
_entity.type
_entity.pdbx_description
1 polymer ?
#
loop_
_entity_poly.entity_id
_entity_poly.type
_entity_poly.pdbx_seq_one_letter_code
_entity_poly.pdbx_strand_id
1 'polypeptide(L)'
;MNEILSPAAVQALLLWYQQNKRNLPWRHTSDPYRIWISEIMLQQTRVEAVKPYYACFLEAAPDVCALAALPEEKLMKLWEGLGYYSRARNLQKAARVVVEQYGGVMPRTYEELLKLPGIGEYTAGAIASIAYGVRVPAVDGNVLRVLARVSGSDADITLPETKKDFREALLGIVPTEAGDFTQSLIELGATVCAPNREPMCEVCPLSDCCVACKEGRTNEIPVRSPKKPRRVEEKTVFLIRDGDRTALCKRPSKGLLSGLYELPNVEGYLSEDEALSHLRALGFEPLRIRKLENAKHIFTHIEWYMIAYDVVITPEFDGLHGQSGMLLVPNAELHQSYAIPSAFGAYVKYL
;
A
#
# COMPACT_ATOMS: atom_id res chain seq x y z
N MET A 1 -25.99 23.80 -7.20
CA MET A 1 -24.66 23.94 -6.54
C MET A 1 -23.79 24.71 -7.53
N ASN A 2 -23.07 25.74 -7.07
CA ASN A 2 -22.08 26.40 -7.94
C ASN A 2 -21.01 25.37 -8.33
N GLU A 3 -20.56 25.43 -9.58
CA GLU A 3 -19.44 24.58 -10.04
C GLU A 3 -18.23 24.73 -9.11
N ILE A 4 -17.68 23.62 -8.62
CA ILE A 4 -16.56 23.63 -7.66
C ILE A 4 -15.26 24.19 -8.29
N LEU A 5 -15.11 24.07 -9.61
CA LEU A 5 -14.07 24.68 -10.41
C LEU A 5 -14.72 25.28 -11.67
N SER A 6 -14.44 26.53 -11.94
CA SER A 6 -14.86 27.16 -13.20
C SER A 6 -14.05 26.59 -14.39
N PRO A 7 -14.53 26.69 -15.62
CA PRO A 7 -13.76 26.31 -16.81
C PRO A 7 -12.39 26.99 -16.89
N ALA A 8 -12.27 28.24 -16.46
CA ALA A 8 -11.00 28.96 -16.40
C ALA A 8 -10.03 28.34 -15.37
N ALA A 9 -10.54 27.91 -14.20
CA ALA A 9 -9.74 27.22 -13.19
C ALA A 9 -9.26 25.85 -13.67
N VAL A 10 -10.12 25.10 -14.37
CA VAL A 10 -9.73 23.83 -15.01
C VAL A 10 -8.62 24.04 -16.03
N GLN A 11 -8.73 25.06 -16.89
CA GLN A 11 -7.71 25.38 -17.88
C GLN A 11 -6.38 25.81 -17.23
N ALA A 12 -6.43 26.64 -16.18
CA ALA A 12 -5.23 27.05 -15.44
C ALA A 12 -4.53 25.84 -14.79
N LEU A 13 -5.31 24.90 -14.23
CA LEU A 13 -4.80 23.66 -13.63
C LEU A 13 -4.12 22.76 -14.68
N LEU A 14 -4.72 22.59 -15.85
CA LEU A 14 -4.16 21.79 -16.94
C LEU A 14 -2.85 22.40 -17.47
N LEU A 15 -2.81 23.71 -17.69
CA LEU A 15 -1.59 24.41 -18.11
C LEU A 15 -0.46 24.28 -17.08
N TRP A 16 -0.79 24.47 -15.81
CA TRP A 16 0.17 24.27 -14.73
C TRP A 16 0.71 22.82 -14.73
N TYR A 17 -0.16 21.83 -14.88
CA TYR A 17 0.23 20.42 -14.88
C TYR A 17 1.21 20.09 -16.00
N GLN A 18 0.98 20.59 -17.21
CA GLN A 18 1.89 20.38 -18.34
C GLN A 18 3.30 20.89 -18.07
N GLN A 19 3.44 21.99 -17.33
CA GLN A 19 4.70 22.63 -17.01
C GLN A 19 5.40 22.05 -15.77
N ASN A 20 4.63 21.51 -14.81
CA ASN A 20 5.13 21.18 -13.47
C ASN A 20 5.03 19.69 -13.09
N LYS A 21 4.44 18.85 -13.96
CA LYS A 21 4.30 17.43 -13.67
C LYS A 21 5.64 16.75 -13.48
N ARG A 22 5.78 15.97 -12.38
CA ARG A 22 6.97 15.16 -12.14
C ARG A 22 7.15 14.12 -13.24
N ASN A 23 8.40 13.86 -13.62
CA ASN A 23 8.76 12.80 -14.54
C ASN A 23 8.67 11.44 -13.81
N LEU A 24 7.57 10.70 -14.02
CA LEU A 24 7.31 9.42 -13.36
C LEU A 24 7.11 8.32 -14.42
N PRO A 25 7.67 7.10 -14.21
CA PRO A 25 7.64 6.03 -15.22
C PRO A 25 6.23 5.71 -15.73
N TRP A 26 5.23 5.72 -14.87
CA TRP A 26 3.83 5.44 -15.19
C TRP A 26 3.07 6.58 -15.89
N ARG A 27 3.71 7.73 -16.09
CA ARG A 27 3.15 8.88 -16.83
C ARG A 27 3.52 8.90 -18.31
N HIS A 28 4.39 7.97 -18.73
CA HIS A 28 4.82 7.83 -20.13
C HIS A 28 4.08 6.72 -20.87
N THR A 29 2.94 6.30 -20.37
CA THR A 29 2.16 5.21 -20.96
C THR A 29 0.66 5.48 -20.84
N SER A 30 -0.09 5.03 -21.82
CA SER A 30 -1.55 4.91 -21.77
C SER A 30 -2.01 3.46 -21.62
N ASP A 31 -1.09 2.53 -21.38
CA ASP A 31 -1.42 1.12 -21.15
C ASP A 31 -2.20 0.97 -19.83
N PRO A 32 -3.46 0.51 -19.86
CA PRO A 32 -4.31 0.39 -18.68
C PRO A 32 -3.75 -0.57 -17.62
N TYR A 33 -3.04 -1.61 -18.04
CA TYR A 33 -2.38 -2.54 -17.11
C TYR A 33 -1.27 -1.82 -16.34
N ARG A 34 -0.39 -1.10 -17.01
CA ARG A 34 0.72 -0.37 -16.41
C ARG A 34 0.24 0.74 -15.46
N ILE A 35 -0.83 1.44 -15.85
CA ILE A 35 -1.48 2.46 -15.01
C ILE A 35 -2.07 1.79 -13.78
N TRP A 36 -2.82 0.68 -13.94
CA TRP A 36 -3.38 -0.06 -12.83
C TRP A 36 -2.33 -0.52 -11.81
N ILE A 37 -1.20 -1.10 -12.28
CA ILE A 37 -0.10 -1.50 -11.39
C ILE A 37 0.41 -0.31 -10.57
N SER A 38 0.69 0.82 -11.21
CA SER A 38 1.18 2.01 -10.52
C SER A 38 0.17 2.53 -9.49
N GLU A 39 -1.12 2.61 -9.85
CA GLU A 39 -2.17 3.10 -8.96
C GLU A 39 -2.32 2.23 -7.70
N ILE A 40 -2.22 0.91 -7.84
CA ILE A 40 -2.26 0.01 -6.68
C ILE A 40 -0.98 0.12 -5.84
N MET A 41 0.19 0.24 -6.44
CA MET A 41 1.44 0.40 -5.70
C MET A 41 1.50 1.71 -4.93
N LEU A 42 0.98 2.80 -5.49
CA LEU A 42 0.95 4.13 -4.89
C LEU A 42 -0.03 4.27 -3.72
N GLN A 43 -0.97 3.33 -3.54
CA GLN A 43 -1.86 3.34 -2.38
C GLN A 43 -1.04 3.27 -1.08
N GLN A 44 -1.02 4.36 -0.30
CA GLN A 44 -0.32 4.48 0.97
C GLN A 44 1.21 4.24 0.91
N THR A 45 1.80 4.31 -0.28
CA THR A 45 3.24 4.16 -0.50
C THR A 45 3.79 5.41 -1.19
N ARG A 46 4.95 5.88 -0.76
CA ARG A 46 5.59 7.08 -1.33
C ARG A 46 6.09 6.82 -2.75
N VAL A 47 5.96 7.81 -3.62
CA VAL A 47 6.36 7.75 -5.03
C VAL A 47 7.77 7.23 -5.24
N GLU A 48 8.75 7.75 -4.49
CA GLU A 48 10.16 7.34 -4.64
C GLU A 48 10.40 5.88 -4.26
N ALA A 49 9.66 5.36 -3.28
CA ALA A 49 9.72 3.95 -2.92
C ALA A 49 9.10 3.05 -4.01
N VAL A 50 8.05 3.52 -4.70
CA VAL A 50 7.35 2.73 -5.74
C VAL A 50 8.18 2.56 -7.00
N LYS A 51 9.00 3.54 -7.41
CA LYS A 51 9.75 3.52 -8.68
C LYS A 51 10.52 2.21 -8.94
N PRO A 52 11.40 1.74 -8.05
CA PRO A 52 12.13 0.49 -8.27
C PRO A 52 11.21 -0.73 -8.27
N TYR A 53 10.18 -0.78 -7.43
CA TYR A 53 9.22 -1.89 -7.41
C TYR A 53 8.42 -1.98 -8.70
N TYR A 54 7.99 -0.86 -9.24
CA TYR A 54 7.24 -0.80 -10.50
C TYR A 54 8.06 -1.38 -11.66
N ALA A 55 9.34 -1.04 -11.75
CA ALA A 55 10.23 -1.57 -12.79
C ALA A 55 10.41 -3.09 -12.66
N CYS A 56 10.81 -3.58 -11.49
CA CYS A 56 10.99 -5.02 -11.23
C CYS A 56 9.69 -5.82 -11.41
N PHE A 57 8.55 -5.24 -11.02
CA PHE A 57 7.27 -5.91 -11.16
C PHE A 57 6.86 -6.08 -12.63
N LEU A 58 7.05 -5.05 -13.45
CA LEU A 58 6.74 -5.13 -14.89
C LEU A 58 7.71 -6.02 -15.67
N GLU A 59 8.94 -6.19 -15.18
CA GLU A 59 9.87 -7.18 -15.73
C GLU A 59 9.38 -8.61 -15.47
N ALA A 60 8.90 -8.89 -14.26
CA ALA A 60 8.42 -10.21 -13.84
C ALA A 60 7.01 -10.54 -14.34
N ALA A 61 6.16 -9.53 -14.49
CA ALA A 61 4.78 -9.63 -14.95
C ALA A 61 4.49 -8.48 -15.94
N PRO A 62 4.92 -8.58 -17.19
CA PRO A 62 4.83 -7.50 -18.18
C PRO A 62 3.39 -7.17 -18.61
N ASP A 63 2.46 -8.08 -18.43
CA ASP A 63 1.05 -7.96 -18.80
C ASP A 63 0.13 -8.69 -17.80
N VAL A 64 -1.17 -8.55 -18.01
CA VAL A 64 -2.20 -9.12 -17.14
C VAL A 64 -2.19 -10.65 -17.14
N CYS A 65 -1.83 -11.29 -18.25
CA CYS A 65 -1.75 -12.75 -18.38
C CYS A 65 -0.58 -13.31 -17.55
N ALA A 66 0.58 -12.67 -17.65
CA ALA A 66 1.75 -13.00 -16.85
C ALA A 66 1.47 -12.83 -15.35
N LEU A 67 0.77 -11.75 -14.94
CA LEU A 67 0.37 -11.53 -13.56
C LEU A 67 -0.62 -12.61 -13.08
N ALA A 68 -1.61 -12.97 -13.88
CA ALA A 68 -2.58 -14.02 -13.54
C ALA A 68 -1.92 -15.38 -13.30
N ALA A 69 -0.90 -15.70 -14.08
CA ALA A 69 -0.15 -16.96 -14.04
C ALA A 69 0.98 -16.99 -12.99
N LEU A 70 1.36 -15.82 -12.44
CA LEU A 70 2.48 -15.71 -11.52
C LEU A 70 2.24 -16.55 -10.25
N PRO A 71 3.20 -17.38 -9.77
CA PRO A 71 3.07 -18.04 -8.48
C PRO A 71 2.89 -17.04 -7.33
N GLU A 72 1.97 -17.36 -6.39
CA GLU A 72 1.66 -16.42 -5.28
C GLU A 72 2.91 -16.08 -4.45
N GLU A 73 3.79 -17.04 -4.21
CA GLU A 73 5.03 -16.82 -3.44
C GLU A 73 5.95 -15.81 -4.15
N LYS A 74 6.09 -15.93 -5.48
CA LYS A 74 6.86 -14.97 -6.28
C LYS A 74 6.21 -13.58 -6.28
N LEU A 75 4.88 -13.52 -6.37
CA LEU A 75 4.13 -12.26 -6.25
C LEU A 75 4.35 -11.60 -4.89
N MET A 76 4.26 -12.35 -3.79
CA MET A 76 4.50 -11.82 -2.45
C MET A 76 5.93 -11.34 -2.29
N LYS A 77 6.89 -12.02 -2.89
CA LYS A 77 8.31 -11.61 -2.88
C LYS A 77 8.55 -10.30 -3.64
N LEU A 78 7.96 -10.15 -4.84
CA LEU A 78 8.00 -8.90 -5.61
C LEU A 78 7.33 -7.72 -4.87
N TRP A 79 6.43 -8.00 -3.93
CA TRP A 79 5.71 -6.99 -3.15
C TRP A 79 6.33 -6.72 -1.78
N GLU A 80 7.38 -7.47 -1.41
CA GLU A 80 8.02 -7.37 -0.11
C GLU A 80 8.53 -5.94 0.15
N GLY A 81 8.17 -5.36 1.29
CA GLY A 81 8.51 -3.98 1.65
C GLY A 81 7.47 -2.92 1.28
N LEU A 82 6.59 -3.16 0.31
CA LEU A 82 5.51 -2.21 -0.01
C LEU A 82 4.37 -2.21 1.02
N GLY A 83 4.23 -3.28 1.81
CA GLY A 83 3.15 -3.43 2.79
C GLY A 83 1.77 -3.64 2.17
N TYR A 84 0.74 -3.81 3.03
CA TYR A 84 -0.64 -4.02 2.57
C TYR A 84 -0.75 -5.11 1.48
N TYR A 85 -0.24 -6.29 1.75
CA TYR A 85 -0.12 -7.41 0.81
C TYR A 85 -1.45 -7.90 0.23
N SER A 86 -2.58 -7.55 0.86
CA SER A 86 -3.91 -7.75 0.27
C SER A 86 -4.06 -7.04 -1.07
N ARG A 87 -3.33 -5.95 -1.32
CA ARG A 87 -3.31 -5.26 -2.63
C ARG A 87 -2.76 -6.18 -3.71
N ALA A 88 -1.61 -6.81 -3.47
CA ALA A 88 -1.00 -7.74 -4.42
C ALA A 88 -1.91 -8.95 -4.70
N ARG A 89 -2.53 -9.53 -3.67
CA ARG A 89 -3.47 -10.64 -3.87
C ARG A 89 -4.71 -10.24 -4.65
N ASN A 90 -5.29 -9.08 -4.33
CA ASN A 90 -6.44 -8.57 -5.09
C ASN A 90 -6.06 -8.25 -6.54
N LEU A 91 -4.86 -7.70 -6.76
CA LEU A 91 -4.31 -7.44 -8.09
C LEU A 91 -4.27 -8.75 -8.90
N GLN A 92 -3.74 -9.84 -8.35
CA GLN A 92 -3.69 -11.13 -9.04
C GLN A 92 -5.08 -11.74 -9.24
N LYS A 93 -5.95 -11.66 -8.24
CA LYS A 93 -7.34 -12.12 -8.39
C LYS A 93 -8.05 -11.38 -9.53
N ALA A 94 -7.89 -10.05 -9.60
CA ALA A 94 -8.45 -9.26 -10.68
C ALA A 94 -7.83 -9.62 -12.03
N ALA A 95 -6.51 -9.86 -12.09
CA ALA A 95 -5.85 -10.31 -13.32
C ALA A 95 -6.43 -11.64 -13.83
N ARG A 96 -6.70 -12.59 -12.94
CA ARG A 96 -7.36 -13.85 -13.33
C ARG A 96 -8.77 -13.59 -13.89
N VAL A 97 -9.56 -12.72 -13.26
CA VAL A 97 -10.88 -12.33 -13.78
C VAL A 97 -10.76 -11.69 -15.16
N VAL A 98 -9.76 -10.82 -15.37
CA VAL A 98 -9.53 -10.19 -16.68
C VAL A 98 -9.19 -11.23 -17.73
N VAL A 99 -8.36 -12.22 -17.41
CA VAL A 99 -8.03 -13.30 -18.34
C VAL A 99 -9.26 -14.17 -18.64
N GLU A 100 -10.01 -14.58 -17.62
CA GLU A 100 -11.12 -15.52 -17.76
C GLU A 100 -12.37 -14.89 -18.39
N GLN A 101 -12.69 -13.65 -18.05
CA GLN A 101 -13.95 -13.02 -18.44
C GLN A 101 -13.80 -11.99 -19.58
N TYR A 102 -12.59 -11.43 -19.74
CA TYR A 102 -12.32 -10.37 -20.73
C TYR A 102 -11.23 -10.77 -21.73
N GLY A 103 -10.83 -12.06 -21.78
CA GLY A 103 -9.84 -12.57 -22.75
C GLY A 103 -8.45 -11.93 -22.60
N GLY A 104 -8.07 -11.48 -21.41
CA GLY A 104 -6.77 -10.85 -21.16
C GLY A 104 -6.71 -9.36 -21.56
N VAL A 105 -7.83 -8.74 -21.89
CA VAL A 105 -7.92 -7.31 -22.22
C VAL A 105 -8.57 -6.55 -21.07
N MET A 106 -7.91 -5.50 -20.59
CA MET A 106 -8.47 -4.66 -19.49
C MET A 106 -9.80 -4.02 -19.91
N PRO A 107 -10.84 -4.08 -19.05
CA PRO A 107 -12.13 -3.43 -19.33
C PRO A 107 -11.95 -1.92 -19.55
N ARG A 108 -12.80 -1.37 -20.45
CA ARG A 108 -12.68 0.04 -20.85
C ARG A 108 -13.66 0.98 -20.16
N THR A 109 -14.70 0.44 -19.54
CA THR A 109 -15.72 1.26 -18.86
C THR A 109 -15.45 1.32 -17.36
N TYR A 110 -15.85 2.43 -16.74
CA TYR A 110 -15.75 2.62 -15.30
C TYR A 110 -16.50 1.53 -14.53
N GLU A 111 -17.69 1.17 -15.01
CA GLU A 111 -18.58 0.19 -14.40
C GLU A 111 -18.02 -1.24 -14.45
N GLU A 112 -17.34 -1.61 -15.53
CA GLU A 112 -16.68 -2.91 -15.64
C GLU A 112 -15.42 -2.98 -14.78
N LEU A 113 -14.64 -1.91 -14.73
CA LEU A 113 -13.47 -1.82 -13.86
C LEU A 113 -13.86 -1.99 -12.38
N LEU A 114 -14.99 -1.43 -11.94
CA LEU A 114 -15.50 -1.56 -10.58
C LEU A 114 -15.85 -3.00 -10.18
N LYS A 115 -16.12 -3.89 -11.15
CA LYS A 115 -16.43 -5.30 -10.87
C LYS A 115 -15.17 -6.11 -10.53
N LEU A 116 -13.99 -5.59 -10.83
CA LEU A 116 -12.74 -6.29 -10.60
C LEU A 116 -12.34 -6.28 -9.10
N PRO A 117 -11.89 -7.40 -8.54
CA PRO A 117 -11.46 -7.49 -7.16
C PRO A 117 -10.41 -6.44 -6.77
N GLY A 118 -10.66 -5.66 -5.73
CA GLY A 118 -9.72 -4.65 -5.22
C GLY A 118 -9.64 -3.36 -6.03
N ILE A 119 -10.46 -3.20 -7.07
CA ILE A 119 -10.62 -1.94 -7.79
C ILE A 119 -11.84 -1.21 -7.23
N GLY A 120 -11.58 -0.13 -6.51
CA GLY A 120 -12.61 0.79 -6.02
C GLY A 120 -12.80 1.99 -6.95
N GLU A 121 -13.72 2.89 -6.56
CA GLU A 121 -14.09 4.09 -7.33
C GLU A 121 -12.89 4.94 -7.79
N TYR A 122 -11.91 5.15 -6.90
CA TYR A 122 -10.70 5.88 -7.24
C TYR A 122 -9.90 5.18 -8.35
N THR A 123 -9.57 3.91 -8.14
CA THR A 123 -8.73 3.15 -9.10
C THR A 123 -9.43 2.98 -10.45
N ALA A 124 -10.75 2.70 -10.43
CA ALA A 124 -11.56 2.63 -11.64
C ALA A 124 -11.56 3.97 -12.39
N GLY A 125 -11.77 5.08 -11.67
CA GLY A 125 -11.72 6.42 -12.23
C GLY A 125 -10.36 6.78 -12.82
N ALA A 126 -9.27 6.44 -12.12
CA ALA A 126 -7.92 6.68 -12.59
C ALA A 126 -7.61 5.89 -13.88
N ILE A 127 -7.90 4.59 -13.90
CA ILE A 127 -7.67 3.78 -15.10
C ILE A 127 -8.55 4.28 -16.25
N ALA A 128 -9.85 4.49 -16.03
CA ALA A 128 -10.79 4.92 -17.06
C ALA A 128 -10.43 6.29 -17.65
N SER A 129 -10.05 7.25 -16.82
CA SER A 129 -9.68 8.59 -17.29
C SER A 129 -8.31 8.63 -17.93
N ILE A 130 -7.29 8.01 -17.33
CA ILE A 130 -5.89 8.12 -17.79
C ILE A 130 -5.64 7.24 -19.03
N ALA A 131 -6.11 5.98 -19.00
CA ALA A 131 -5.87 5.05 -20.13
C ALA A 131 -6.82 5.23 -21.29
N TYR A 132 -8.08 5.56 -21.00
CA TYR A 132 -9.15 5.53 -22.01
C TYR A 132 -9.80 6.89 -22.28
N GLY A 133 -9.41 7.94 -21.55
CA GLY A 133 -9.98 9.29 -21.73
C GLY A 133 -11.46 9.40 -21.31
N VAL A 134 -11.97 8.43 -20.53
CA VAL A 134 -13.33 8.47 -20.05
C VAL A 134 -13.50 9.63 -19.07
N ARG A 135 -14.55 10.43 -19.26
CA ARG A 135 -14.80 11.64 -18.44
C ARG A 135 -15.41 11.28 -17.09
N VAL A 136 -14.61 10.59 -16.26
CA VAL A 136 -14.92 10.23 -14.88
C VAL A 136 -13.82 10.71 -13.94
N PRO A 137 -14.14 11.20 -12.74
CA PRO A 137 -13.15 11.66 -11.79
C PRO A 137 -12.52 10.50 -11.02
N ALA A 138 -11.25 10.67 -10.63
CA ALA A 138 -10.59 9.86 -9.62
C ALA A 138 -10.32 10.71 -8.37
N VAL A 139 -10.95 10.38 -7.26
CA VAL A 139 -10.92 11.19 -6.03
C VAL A 139 -10.19 10.43 -4.93
N ASP A 140 -8.92 10.82 -4.70
CA ASP A 140 -8.09 10.33 -3.59
C ASP A 140 -8.01 11.36 -2.45
N GLY A 141 -7.20 11.06 -1.43
CA GLY A 141 -6.99 12.00 -0.33
C GLY A 141 -6.31 13.31 -0.71
N ASN A 142 -5.57 13.36 -1.84
CA ASN A 142 -4.99 14.59 -2.36
C ASN A 142 -6.06 15.45 -3.00
N VAL A 143 -6.87 14.85 -3.86
CA VAL A 143 -7.99 15.51 -4.54
C VAL A 143 -9.00 16.04 -3.52
N LEU A 144 -9.41 15.22 -2.53
CA LEU A 144 -10.31 15.66 -1.46
C LEU A 144 -9.79 16.88 -0.71
N ARG A 145 -8.50 16.92 -0.39
CA ARG A 145 -7.88 18.08 0.28
C ARG A 145 -7.91 19.32 -0.59
N VAL A 146 -7.56 19.20 -1.87
CA VAL A 146 -7.58 20.30 -2.82
C VAL A 146 -8.99 20.85 -2.92
N LEU A 147 -9.99 20.01 -3.16
CA LEU A 147 -11.38 20.43 -3.34
C LEU A 147 -11.96 21.04 -2.06
N ALA A 148 -11.70 20.45 -0.88
CA ALA A 148 -12.14 21.02 0.38
C ALA A 148 -11.59 22.42 0.60
N ARG A 149 -10.29 22.66 0.30
CA ARG A 149 -9.68 24.00 0.39
C ARG A 149 -10.22 24.97 -0.64
N VAL A 150 -10.36 24.54 -1.89
CA VAL A 150 -10.90 25.38 -2.97
C VAL A 150 -12.32 25.84 -2.67
N SER A 151 -13.18 24.93 -2.19
CA SER A 151 -14.57 25.24 -1.85
C SER A 151 -14.77 25.86 -0.47
N GLY A 152 -13.73 25.90 0.39
CA GLY A 152 -13.86 26.34 1.78
C GLY A 152 -14.71 25.41 2.65
N SER A 153 -14.81 24.12 2.30
CA SER A 153 -15.70 23.16 2.93
C SER A 153 -15.21 22.73 4.31
N ASP A 154 -16.06 22.82 5.32
CA ASP A 154 -15.85 22.31 6.67
C ASP A 154 -16.33 20.86 6.82
N ALA A 155 -16.78 20.22 5.75
CA ALA A 155 -17.18 18.83 5.77
C ALA A 155 -15.99 17.89 6.02
N ASP A 156 -16.18 16.89 6.89
CA ASP A 156 -15.14 15.89 7.17
C ASP A 156 -14.86 15.03 5.93
N ILE A 157 -13.68 15.16 5.35
CA ILE A 157 -13.27 14.42 4.14
C ILE A 157 -13.06 12.91 4.38
N THR A 158 -13.13 12.44 5.62
CA THR A 158 -13.04 11.00 5.92
C THR A 158 -14.38 10.29 5.74
N LEU A 159 -15.49 11.03 5.74
CA LEU A 159 -16.85 10.49 5.61
C LEU A 159 -17.15 10.05 4.17
N PRO A 160 -17.84 8.92 3.98
CA PRO A 160 -18.21 8.42 2.65
C PRO A 160 -19.09 9.40 1.85
N GLU A 161 -20.05 10.06 2.53
CA GLU A 161 -20.93 11.06 1.94
C GLU A 161 -20.13 12.25 1.37
N THR A 162 -19.21 12.80 2.12
CA THR A 162 -18.36 13.92 1.65
C THR A 162 -17.54 13.52 0.42
N LYS A 163 -17.01 12.29 0.38
CA LYS A 163 -16.28 11.78 -0.79
C LYS A 163 -17.20 11.66 -2.01
N LYS A 164 -18.42 11.17 -1.80
CA LYS A 164 -19.42 11.06 -2.84
C LYS A 164 -19.79 12.43 -3.40
N ASP A 165 -20.08 13.41 -2.53
CA ASP A 165 -20.44 14.77 -2.92
C ASP A 165 -19.36 15.43 -3.76
N PHE A 166 -18.08 15.34 -3.35
CA PHE A 166 -16.96 15.85 -4.12
C PHE A 166 -16.79 15.12 -5.47
N ARG A 167 -17.01 13.81 -5.50
CA ARG A 167 -16.95 13.05 -6.75
C ARG A 167 -18.06 13.49 -7.71
N GLU A 168 -19.27 13.66 -7.23
CA GLU A 168 -20.41 14.15 -8.02
C GLU A 168 -20.18 15.58 -8.51
N ALA A 169 -19.64 16.46 -7.68
CA ALA A 169 -19.29 17.82 -8.07
C ALA A 169 -18.22 17.87 -9.18
N LEU A 170 -17.25 16.92 -9.17
CA LEU A 170 -16.25 16.82 -10.23
C LEU A 170 -16.83 16.22 -11.52
N LEU A 171 -17.76 15.28 -11.43
CA LEU A 171 -18.26 14.54 -12.60
C LEU A 171 -18.77 15.48 -13.71
N GLY A 172 -19.43 16.58 -13.34
CA GLY A 172 -19.94 17.58 -14.29
C GLY A 172 -18.89 18.42 -14.99
N ILE A 173 -17.66 18.48 -14.47
CA ILE A 173 -16.62 19.39 -14.93
C ILE A 173 -15.37 18.70 -15.49
N VAL A 174 -15.35 17.35 -15.53
CA VAL A 174 -14.24 16.63 -16.16
C VAL A 174 -14.12 17.02 -17.64
N PRO A 175 -13.00 17.62 -18.10
CA PRO A 175 -12.83 18.02 -19.49
C PRO A 175 -12.55 16.83 -20.41
N THR A 176 -12.33 17.11 -21.70
CA THR A 176 -11.92 16.11 -22.68
C THR A 176 -10.57 15.49 -22.38
N GLU A 177 -9.67 16.27 -21.78
CA GLU A 177 -8.36 15.86 -21.29
C GLU A 177 -8.47 15.17 -19.92
N ALA A 178 -9.38 14.19 -19.79
CA ALA A 178 -9.78 13.57 -18.52
C ALA A 178 -8.59 12.99 -17.74
N GLY A 179 -7.64 12.35 -18.43
CA GLY A 179 -6.43 11.78 -17.82
C GLY A 179 -5.51 12.84 -17.24
N ASP A 180 -5.25 13.92 -17.98
CA ASP A 180 -4.43 15.03 -17.49
C ASP A 180 -5.12 15.79 -16.35
N PHE A 181 -6.43 15.96 -16.43
CA PHE A 181 -7.20 16.60 -15.36
C PHE A 181 -7.15 15.76 -14.07
N THR A 182 -7.36 14.45 -14.15
CA THR A 182 -7.23 13.54 -13.01
C THR A 182 -5.84 13.64 -12.39
N GLN A 183 -4.80 13.53 -13.21
CA GLN A 183 -3.41 13.58 -12.73
C GLN A 183 -3.02 14.96 -12.20
N SER A 184 -3.56 16.06 -12.76
CA SER A 184 -3.27 17.42 -12.30
C SER A 184 -3.76 17.70 -10.89
N LEU A 185 -4.98 17.25 -10.54
CA LEU A 185 -5.50 17.38 -9.17
C LEU A 185 -4.68 16.57 -8.16
N ILE A 186 -4.30 15.34 -8.52
CA ILE A 186 -3.45 14.49 -7.68
C ILE A 186 -2.08 15.15 -7.49
N GLU A 187 -1.46 15.64 -8.57
CA GLU A 187 -0.14 16.27 -8.53
C GLU A 187 -0.15 17.55 -7.72
N LEU A 188 -1.15 18.43 -7.93
CA LEU A 188 -1.32 19.65 -7.15
C LEU A 188 -1.41 19.34 -5.66
N GLY A 189 -2.22 18.34 -5.29
CA GLY A 189 -2.33 17.89 -3.91
C GLY A 189 -1.02 17.32 -3.35
N ALA A 190 -0.25 16.62 -4.15
CA ALA A 190 0.99 15.98 -3.70
C ALA A 190 2.16 16.97 -3.58
N THR A 191 2.22 18.02 -4.41
CA THR A 191 3.40 18.90 -4.54
C THR A 191 3.19 20.29 -4.00
N VAL A 192 2.06 20.93 -4.25
CA VAL A 192 1.75 22.31 -3.89
C VAL A 192 0.83 22.38 -2.67
N CYS A 193 -0.35 21.79 -2.77
CA CYS A 193 -1.36 21.78 -1.72
C CYS A 193 -1.15 20.62 -0.72
N ALA A 194 0.08 20.47 -0.19
CA ALA A 194 0.52 19.31 0.58
C ALA A 194 -0.15 19.19 1.96
N PRO A 195 -0.23 17.94 2.55
CA PRO A 195 -1.00 17.70 3.78
C PRO A 195 -0.30 18.11 5.07
N ASN A 196 1.03 18.02 5.14
CA ASN A 196 1.79 18.08 6.40
C ASN A 196 2.77 19.26 6.42
N ARG A 197 2.55 20.24 5.59
CA ARG A 197 3.30 21.51 5.53
C ARG A 197 2.37 22.62 5.07
N GLU A 198 2.81 23.85 5.25
CA GLU A 198 2.13 24.99 4.68
C GLU A 198 2.03 24.85 3.15
N PRO A 199 0.83 24.98 2.57
CA PRO A 199 0.68 24.91 1.12
C PRO A 199 1.33 26.11 0.42
N MET A 200 1.93 25.86 -0.74
CA MET A 200 2.58 26.90 -1.55
C MET A 200 1.54 27.61 -2.40
N CYS A 201 0.71 28.47 -1.77
CA CYS A 201 -0.41 29.14 -2.43
C CYS A 201 0.03 30.17 -3.49
N GLU A 202 1.22 30.71 -3.36
CA GLU A 202 1.81 31.70 -4.29
C GLU A 202 2.10 31.12 -5.69
N VAL A 203 2.31 29.79 -5.78
CA VAL A 203 2.52 29.10 -7.08
C VAL A 203 1.35 28.21 -7.45
N CYS A 204 0.24 28.27 -6.73
CA CYS A 204 -0.92 27.43 -6.95
C CYS A 204 -1.80 27.97 -8.08
N PRO A 205 -2.10 27.19 -9.14
CA PRO A 205 -2.95 27.63 -10.24
C PRO A 205 -4.41 27.89 -9.83
N LEU A 206 -4.81 27.45 -8.63
CA LEU A 206 -6.16 27.63 -8.10
C LEU A 206 -6.24 28.69 -7.00
N SER A 207 -5.17 29.45 -6.71
CA SER A 207 -5.13 30.45 -5.63
C SER A 207 -6.24 31.47 -5.75
N ASP A 208 -6.49 31.97 -6.97
CA ASP A 208 -7.48 33.02 -7.25
C ASP A 208 -8.93 32.58 -7.01
N CYS A 209 -9.22 31.28 -7.03
CA CYS A 209 -10.56 30.75 -6.75
C CYS A 209 -10.63 30.00 -5.41
N CYS A 210 -9.50 29.85 -4.69
CA CYS A 210 -9.44 29.06 -3.47
C CYS A 210 -9.97 29.85 -2.27
N VAL A 211 -11.10 29.40 -1.70
CA VAL A 211 -11.73 30.02 -0.53
C VAL A 211 -10.80 29.94 0.70
N ALA A 212 -10.25 28.76 1.00
CA ALA A 212 -9.36 28.59 2.15
C ALA A 212 -8.11 29.47 2.08
N CYS A 213 -7.58 29.75 0.87
CA CYS A 213 -6.45 30.65 0.68
C CYS A 213 -6.86 32.11 0.98
N LYS A 214 -7.99 32.55 0.43
CA LYS A 214 -8.51 33.93 0.62
C LYS A 214 -8.87 34.22 2.08
N GLU A 215 -9.36 33.24 2.78
CA GLU A 215 -9.79 33.35 4.19
C GLU A 215 -8.66 33.03 5.19
N GLY A 216 -7.47 32.64 4.76
CA GLY A 216 -6.37 32.26 5.64
C GLY A 216 -6.58 30.93 6.39
N ARG A 217 -7.48 30.06 5.92
CA ARG A 217 -7.93 28.82 6.58
C ARG A 217 -7.28 27.55 6.06
N THR A 218 -6.16 27.64 5.35
CA THR A 218 -5.48 26.48 4.74
C THR A 218 -4.99 25.45 5.77
N ASN A 219 -4.76 25.87 7.02
CA ASN A 219 -4.35 24.99 8.11
C ASN A 219 -5.55 24.33 8.83
N GLU A 220 -6.75 24.89 8.71
CA GLU A 220 -7.98 24.37 9.30
C GLU A 220 -8.65 23.36 8.37
N ILE A 221 -8.56 23.58 7.05
CA ILE A 221 -9.15 22.75 6.00
C ILE A 221 -8.05 21.90 5.35
N PRO A 222 -8.30 20.59 5.17
CA PRO A 222 -9.56 19.89 5.34
C PRO A 222 -9.82 19.41 6.78
N VAL A 223 -11.07 19.40 7.18
CA VAL A 223 -11.51 18.79 8.43
C VAL A 223 -11.41 17.26 8.34
N ARG A 224 -10.96 16.64 9.43
CA ARG A 224 -10.82 15.18 9.55
C ARG A 224 -11.16 14.72 10.96
N SER A 225 -11.96 13.69 11.07
CA SER A 225 -12.18 13.00 12.34
C SER A 225 -10.87 12.44 12.91
N PRO A 226 -10.68 12.50 14.24
CA PRO A 226 -9.52 11.92 14.88
C PRO A 226 -9.48 10.41 14.66
N LYS A 227 -8.28 9.88 14.40
CA LYS A 227 -8.08 8.44 14.26
C LYS A 227 -8.29 7.74 15.61
N LYS A 228 -8.93 6.59 15.58
CA LYS A 228 -9.01 5.71 16.76
C LYS A 228 -7.60 5.33 17.23
N PRO A 229 -7.36 5.25 18.56
CA PRO A 229 -6.08 4.77 19.08
C PRO A 229 -5.79 3.35 18.55
N ARG A 230 -4.51 3.07 18.33
CA ARG A 230 -4.08 1.74 17.92
C ARG A 230 -4.14 0.77 19.09
N ARG A 231 -4.49 -0.48 18.81
CA ARG A 231 -4.33 -1.58 19.77
C ARG A 231 -2.86 -1.89 19.92
N VAL A 232 -2.41 -2.06 21.15
CA VAL A 232 -1.05 -2.49 21.48
C VAL A 232 -1.05 -4.01 21.65
N GLU A 233 -0.07 -4.66 21.04
CA GLU A 233 0.22 -6.09 21.20
C GLU A 233 1.67 -6.27 21.59
N GLU A 234 1.91 -7.04 22.62
CA GLU A 234 3.23 -7.46 23.08
C GLU A 234 3.56 -8.83 22.51
N LYS A 235 4.80 -9.03 22.09
CA LYS A 235 5.23 -10.29 21.48
C LYS A 235 6.63 -10.69 21.89
N THR A 236 6.83 -11.99 22.03
CA THR A 236 8.16 -12.61 22.09
C THR A 236 8.46 -13.28 20.77
N VAL A 237 9.54 -12.89 20.12
CA VAL A 237 9.98 -13.38 18.81
C VAL A 237 11.19 -14.29 19.00
N PHE A 238 11.23 -15.40 18.27
CA PHE A 238 12.33 -16.37 18.33
C PHE A 238 13.07 -16.43 16.98
N LEU A 239 14.38 -16.21 16.99
CA LEU A 239 15.28 -16.55 15.89
C LEU A 239 15.83 -17.95 16.16
N ILE A 240 15.12 -18.99 15.74
CA ILE A 240 15.54 -20.37 15.95
C ILE A 240 16.42 -20.79 14.78
N ARG A 241 17.66 -21.16 15.10
CA ARG A 241 18.67 -21.50 14.10
C ARG A 241 19.24 -22.88 14.34
N ASP A 242 19.41 -23.61 13.24
CA ASP A 242 20.07 -24.90 13.16
C ASP A 242 21.19 -24.78 12.11
N GLY A 243 22.40 -24.50 12.56
CA GLY A 243 23.54 -24.22 11.68
C GLY A 243 23.25 -22.99 10.78
N ASP A 244 23.11 -23.24 9.48
CA ASP A 244 22.84 -22.26 8.44
C ASP A 244 21.33 -22.16 8.07
N ARG A 245 20.45 -22.87 8.79
CA ARG A 245 19.01 -22.83 8.59
C ARG A 245 18.30 -22.04 9.68
N THR A 246 17.23 -21.36 9.31
CA THR A 246 16.37 -20.57 10.21
C THR A 246 14.92 -21.07 10.14
N ALA A 247 14.28 -21.16 11.30
CA ALA A 247 12.87 -21.55 11.39
C ALA A 247 11.96 -20.38 10.98
N LEU A 248 11.02 -20.65 10.06
CA LEU A 248 9.95 -19.76 9.67
C LEU A 248 8.59 -20.43 9.90
N CYS A 249 7.58 -19.62 10.21
CA CYS A 249 6.18 -20.02 10.25
C CYS A 249 5.43 -19.37 9.09
N LYS A 250 4.54 -20.11 8.43
CA LYS A 250 3.59 -19.54 7.49
C LYS A 250 2.37 -19.04 8.26
N ARG A 251 2.05 -17.76 8.14
CA ARG A 251 0.88 -17.18 8.81
C ARG A 251 -0.43 -17.73 8.23
N PRO A 252 -1.50 -17.76 9.02
CA PRO A 252 -2.83 -18.16 8.55
C PRO A 252 -3.27 -17.36 7.31
N SER A 253 -4.16 -17.93 6.51
CA SER A 253 -4.70 -17.27 5.30
C SER A 253 -5.60 -16.07 5.57
N LYS A 254 -5.92 -15.79 6.83
CA LYS A 254 -6.74 -14.63 7.28
C LYS A 254 -6.01 -13.85 8.36
N GLY A 255 -6.34 -12.57 8.48
CA GLY A 255 -5.78 -11.68 9.50
C GLY A 255 -4.60 -10.83 9.01
N LEU A 256 -3.92 -10.20 9.97
CA LEU A 256 -2.77 -9.34 9.70
C LEU A 256 -1.63 -10.13 9.08
N LEU A 257 -1.02 -9.62 8.01
CA LEU A 257 0.10 -10.24 7.29
C LEU A 257 -0.21 -11.68 6.81
N SER A 258 -1.48 -11.98 6.51
CA SER A 258 -1.95 -13.32 6.15
C SER A 258 -1.11 -13.97 5.06
N GLY A 259 -0.81 -15.28 5.20
CA GLY A 259 -0.11 -16.11 4.23
C GLY A 259 1.35 -15.73 3.95
N LEU A 260 1.92 -14.75 4.64
CA LEU A 260 3.35 -14.45 4.60
C LEU A 260 4.11 -15.35 5.57
N TYR A 261 5.43 -15.34 5.45
CA TYR A 261 6.28 -16.04 6.39
C TYR A 261 6.72 -15.09 7.52
N GLU A 262 6.86 -15.63 8.72
CA GLU A 262 7.29 -14.89 9.90
C GLU A 262 8.27 -15.70 10.74
N LEU A 263 9.04 -14.98 11.56
CA LEU A 263 9.78 -15.60 12.63
C LEU A 263 8.80 -16.17 13.66
N PRO A 264 9.05 -17.37 14.23
CA PRO A 264 8.23 -17.93 15.30
C PRO A 264 8.03 -16.88 16.40
N ASN A 265 6.78 -16.69 16.85
CA ASN A 265 6.48 -15.71 17.90
C ASN A 265 5.23 -16.12 18.70
N VAL A 266 5.15 -15.60 19.92
CA VAL A 266 4.00 -15.76 20.82
C VAL A 266 3.55 -14.41 21.38
N GLU A 267 2.30 -14.35 21.84
CA GLU A 267 1.78 -13.17 22.53
C GLU A 267 2.40 -13.03 23.92
N GLY A 268 2.61 -11.79 24.35
CA GLY A 268 3.20 -11.44 25.63
C GLY A 268 4.72 -11.47 25.65
N TYR A 269 5.29 -11.00 26.75
CA TYR A 269 6.72 -11.03 27.02
C TYR A 269 7.06 -12.24 27.88
N LEU A 270 7.83 -13.16 27.33
CA LEU A 270 8.38 -14.29 28.07
C LEU A 270 9.75 -13.95 28.67
N SER A 271 9.97 -14.30 29.92
CA SER A 271 11.31 -14.38 30.50
C SER A 271 12.14 -15.46 29.78
N GLU A 272 13.44 -15.52 30.03
CA GLU A 272 14.32 -16.53 29.40
C GLU A 272 13.90 -17.95 29.78
N ASP A 273 13.52 -18.19 31.05
CA ASP A 273 13.09 -19.51 31.53
C ASP A 273 11.74 -19.92 30.89
N GLU A 274 10.79 -19.00 30.76
CA GLU A 274 9.52 -19.25 30.08
C GLU A 274 9.74 -19.48 28.59
N ALA A 275 10.66 -18.74 27.95
CA ALA A 275 11.04 -18.92 26.56
C ALA A 275 11.66 -20.32 26.31
N LEU A 276 12.58 -20.76 27.17
CA LEU A 276 13.14 -22.09 27.13
C LEU A 276 12.08 -23.17 27.31
N SER A 277 11.18 -23.00 28.26
CA SER A 277 10.07 -23.93 28.52
C SER A 277 9.13 -24.01 27.31
N HIS A 278 8.82 -22.88 26.68
CA HIS A 278 7.99 -22.82 25.47
C HIS A 278 8.66 -23.55 24.28
N LEU A 279 9.96 -23.33 24.05
CA LEU A 279 10.72 -23.98 22.99
C LEU A 279 10.76 -25.50 23.17
N ARG A 280 10.97 -25.98 24.40
CA ARG A 280 10.94 -27.42 24.71
C ARG A 280 9.55 -28.03 24.48
N ALA A 281 8.48 -27.29 24.83
CA ALA A 281 7.11 -27.74 24.57
C ALA A 281 6.79 -27.85 23.07
N LEU A 282 7.48 -27.07 22.22
CA LEU A 282 7.45 -27.19 20.76
C LEU A 282 8.34 -28.32 20.21
N GLY A 283 9.07 -29.02 21.08
CA GLY A 283 9.96 -30.11 20.72
C GLY A 283 11.38 -29.69 20.37
N PHE A 284 11.79 -28.45 20.61
CA PHE A 284 13.17 -28.01 20.38
C PHE A 284 14.06 -28.32 21.58
N GLU A 285 15.33 -28.63 21.30
CA GLU A 285 16.39 -28.70 22.31
C GLU A 285 17.36 -27.55 22.15
N PRO A 286 17.11 -26.42 22.87
CA PRO A 286 17.99 -25.26 22.80
C PRO A 286 19.37 -25.51 23.37
N LEU A 287 20.41 -25.32 22.56
CA LEU A 287 21.82 -25.34 22.98
C LEU A 287 22.26 -24.02 23.56
N ARG A 288 21.72 -22.92 23.04
CA ARG A 288 22.02 -21.55 23.47
C ARG A 288 20.78 -20.68 23.25
N ILE A 289 20.52 -19.82 24.21
CA ILE A 289 19.57 -18.72 24.10
C ILE A 289 20.27 -17.42 24.45
N ARG A 290 19.94 -16.33 23.72
CA ARG A 290 20.46 -15.00 23.95
C ARG A 290 19.39 -13.98 23.66
N LYS A 291 19.10 -13.10 24.59
CA LYS A 291 18.17 -11.99 24.40
C LYS A 291 18.73 -11.00 23.37
N LEU A 292 17.91 -10.57 22.45
CA LEU A 292 18.20 -9.53 21.46
C LEU A 292 17.58 -8.19 21.88
N GLU A 293 17.85 -7.16 21.11
CA GLU A 293 17.26 -5.84 21.30
C GLU A 293 15.73 -5.87 21.16
N ASN A 294 15.07 -5.00 21.92
CA ASN A 294 13.64 -4.80 21.78
C ASN A 294 13.34 -4.03 20.49
N ALA A 295 12.20 -4.30 19.87
CA ALA A 295 11.76 -3.63 18.67
C ALA A 295 10.31 -3.19 18.77
N LYS A 296 9.96 -2.19 17.96
CA LYS A 296 8.58 -1.72 17.79
C LYS A 296 8.25 -1.69 16.31
N HIS A 297 7.04 -2.15 15.96
CA HIS A 297 6.50 -1.96 14.62
C HIS A 297 5.08 -1.40 14.69
N ILE A 298 4.79 -0.44 13.79
CA ILE A 298 3.52 0.30 13.77
C ILE A 298 2.76 -0.04 12.50
N PHE A 299 1.62 -0.70 12.65
CA PHE A 299 0.62 -0.88 11.59
C PHE A 299 -0.46 0.21 11.66
N THR A 300 -1.39 0.18 10.75
CA THR A 300 -2.49 1.17 10.71
C THR A 300 -3.34 1.16 11.98
N HIS A 301 -3.65 -0.02 12.52
CA HIS A 301 -4.58 -0.20 13.66
C HIS A 301 -3.97 -0.90 14.86
N ILE A 302 -2.73 -1.36 14.75
CA ILE A 302 -2.03 -2.17 15.78
C ILE A 302 -0.59 -1.65 15.90
N GLU A 303 -0.05 -1.70 17.11
CA GLU A 303 1.37 -1.50 17.40
C GLU A 303 1.90 -2.77 18.04
N TRP A 304 2.96 -3.34 17.48
CA TRP A 304 3.68 -4.44 18.09
C TRP A 304 4.87 -3.92 18.88
N TYR A 305 4.94 -4.30 20.14
CA TYR A 305 6.13 -4.17 20.98
C TYR A 305 6.71 -5.57 21.11
N MET A 306 7.97 -5.73 20.75
CA MET A 306 8.60 -7.04 20.62
C MET A 306 9.87 -7.12 21.44
N ILE A 307 10.01 -8.22 22.19
CA ILE A 307 11.30 -8.73 22.65
C ILE A 307 11.68 -9.92 21.78
N ALA A 308 12.97 -10.25 21.71
CA ALA A 308 13.38 -11.40 20.91
C ALA A 308 14.53 -12.18 21.56
N TYR A 309 14.56 -13.46 21.21
CA TYR A 309 15.62 -14.39 21.57
C TYR A 309 16.25 -15.01 20.33
N ASP A 310 17.58 -14.99 20.28
CA ASP A 310 18.40 -15.76 19.34
C ASP A 310 18.66 -17.14 19.96
N VAL A 311 18.17 -18.18 19.30
CA VAL A 311 18.13 -19.55 19.81
C VAL A 311 18.88 -20.47 18.83
N VAL A 312 19.90 -21.14 19.32
CA VAL A 312 20.61 -22.20 18.58
C VAL A 312 20.11 -23.53 19.07
N ILE A 313 19.69 -24.40 18.16
CA ILE A 313 19.20 -25.75 18.43
C ILE A 313 20.16 -26.81 17.86
N THR A 314 19.98 -28.07 18.28
CA THR A 314 20.76 -29.19 17.76
C THR A 314 20.42 -29.50 16.30
N PRO A 315 21.43 -29.81 15.44
CA PRO A 315 21.23 -30.07 14.01
C PRO A 315 20.41 -31.34 13.65
N GLU A 316 20.11 -32.19 14.57
CA GLU A 316 19.47 -33.49 14.30
C GLU A 316 17.93 -33.44 14.16
N PHE A 317 17.35 -32.27 14.03
CA PHE A 317 15.91 -32.09 14.09
C PHE A 317 15.24 -32.11 12.70
N ASP A 318 15.32 -33.25 11.96
CA ASP A 318 14.53 -33.46 10.73
C ASP A 318 13.04 -33.71 10.99
N GLY A 319 12.63 -33.72 12.27
CA GLY A 319 11.27 -34.07 12.69
C GLY A 319 10.24 -32.93 12.67
N LEU A 320 10.62 -31.70 12.32
CA LEU A 320 9.70 -30.52 12.40
C LEU A 320 8.68 -30.40 11.25
N HIS A 321 8.83 -31.16 10.17
CA HIS A 321 7.92 -31.10 9.02
C HIS A 321 6.46 -31.50 9.30
N GLY A 322 6.11 -31.94 10.51
CA GLY A 322 4.78 -32.50 10.79
C GLY A 322 4.01 -31.91 11.96
N GLN A 323 4.64 -31.43 13.02
CA GLN A 323 3.92 -31.15 14.28
C GLN A 323 3.75 -29.65 14.59
N SER A 324 4.65 -28.75 14.13
CA SER A 324 4.61 -27.31 14.51
C SER A 324 4.24 -26.37 13.37
N GLY A 325 4.12 -26.85 12.13
CA GLY A 325 3.89 -25.98 10.96
C GLY A 325 5.06 -25.04 10.64
N MET A 326 6.24 -25.31 11.21
CA MET A 326 7.48 -24.55 10.98
C MET A 326 8.29 -25.17 9.85
N LEU A 327 9.01 -24.32 9.11
CA LEU A 327 9.96 -24.68 8.05
C LEU A 327 11.35 -24.26 8.49
N LEU A 328 12.32 -25.18 8.45
CA LEU A 328 13.74 -24.84 8.53
C LEU A 328 14.26 -24.52 7.14
N VAL A 329 14.59 -23.27 6.90
CA VAL A 329 14.96 -22.73 5.60
C VAL A 329 16.44 -22.35 5.60
N PRO A 330 17.23 -22.77 4.58
CA PRO A 330 18.61 -22.28 4.44
C PRO A 330 18.65 -20.75 4.36
N ASN A 331 19.56 -20.14 5.11
CA ASN A 331 19.68 -18.68 5.17
C ASN A 331 19.95 -18.07 3.77
N ALA A 332 20.64 -18.79 2.89
CA ALA A 332 20.87 -18.37 1.50
C ALA A 332 19.58 -18.24 0.68
N GLU A 333 18.56 -19.07 0.98
CA GLU A 333 17.28 -19.03 0.28
C GLU A 333 16.27 -18.08 0.91
N LEU A 334 16.46 -17.78 2.21
CA LEU A 334 15.52 -16.99 3.00
C LEU A 334 15.21 -15.64 2.35
N HIS A 335 16.25 -14.92 1.94
CA HIS A 335 16.11 -13.60 1.30
C HIS A 335 15.65 -13.68 -0.17
N GLN A 336 15.77 -14.83 -0.82
CA GLN A 336 15.40 -14.98 -2.24
C GLN A 336 13.97 -15.45 -2.43
N SER A 337 13.50 -16.36 -1.58
CA SER A 337 12.26 -17.12 -1.81
C SER A 337 11.14 -16.78 -0.83
N TYR A 338 11.44 -16.31 0.37
CA TYR A 338 10.44 -16.10 1.41
C TYR A 338 10.19 -14.62 1.65
N ALA A 339 8.94 -14.18 1.55
CA ALA A 339 8.54 -12.81 1.87
C ALA A 339 8.34 -12.66 3.38
N ILE A 340 9.29 -12.03 4.06
CA ILE A 340 9.24 -11.73 5.49
C ILE A 340 8.80 -10.27 5.67
N PRO A 341 7.71 -10.02 6.42
CA PRO A 341 7.24 -8.65 6.65
C PRO A 341 8.32 -7.77 7.33
N SER A 342 8.35 -6.50 6.95
CA SER A 342 9.20 -5.48 7.56
C SER A 342 8.99 -5.33 9.08
N ALA A 343 7.90 -5.85 9.62
CA ALA A 343 7.65 -5.93 11.05
C ALA A 343 8.76 -6.69 11.81
N PHE A 344 9.38 -7.68 11.15
CA PHE A 344 10.49 -8.45 11.71
C PHE A 344 11.88 -7.94 11.27
N GLY A 345 11.93 -6.81 10.55
CA GLY A 345 13.17 -6.25 10.00
C GLY A 345 14.28 -5.99 11.02
N ALA A 346 13.91 -5.64 12.27
CA ALA A 346 14.87 -5.49 13.37
C ALA A 346 15.64 -6.78 13.68
N TYR A 347 15.06 -7.93 13.36
CA TYR A 347 15.62 -9.26 13.68
C TYR A 347 16.19 -9.99 12.46
N VAL A 348 15.63 -9.77 11.28
CA VAL A 348 16.12 -10.35 10.02
C VAL A 348 17.59 -9.98 9.73
N LYS A 349 18.07 -8.85 10.23
CA LYS A 349 19.48 -8.46 10.11
C LYS A 349 20.47 -9.40 10.83
N TYR A 350 20.00 -10.32 11.67
CA TYR A 350 20.83 -11.33 12.35
C TYR A 350 20.86 -12.67 11.61
N LEU A 351 20.15 -12.79 10.47
CA LEU A 351 20.06 -13.98 9.60
C LEU A 351 21.00 -13.88 8.35
#